data_b93c7a17a589756c8fd899c1c17306f5
#
_entry.id   b93c7a17a589756c8fd899c1c17306f5
#
_cell.length_a   1.000
_cell.length_b   1.000
_cell.length_c   1.000
_cell.angle_alpha   90.00
_cell.angle_beta   90.00
_cell.angle_gamma   90.00
#
_symmetry.space_group_name_H-M   'P 1'
#
loop_
_entity.id
_entity.type
_entity.pdbx_description
1 polymer ?
#
loop_
_entity_poly.entity_id
_entity_poly.type
_entity_poly.pdbx_seq_one_letter_code
_entity_poly.pdbx_strand_id
1 'polypeptide(L)' 'MNRRNKTLECRNREIYADFCAHLRNNIPTMHAYAICAHTYDLSEIRIREIVAEQAKRK' A
#
# COMPACT_ATOMS: atom_id res chain seq x y z
N MET A 1 -5.08 21.20 -10.79
CA MET A 1 -4.88 20.76 -10.61
C MET A 1 -4.02 20.22 -10.05
N ASN A 2 -3.90 19.79 -9.63
CA ASN A 2 -3.14 19.40 -9.00
C ASN A 2 -3.03 18.14 -8.79
N ARG A 3 -2.92 17.45 -9.51
CA ARG A 3 -2.79 16.25 -9.41
C ARG A 3 -1.71 15.81 -8.64
N ARG A 4 -0.70 16.39 -8.58
CA ARG A 4 0.37 16.00 -7.85
C ARG A 4 0.07 16.14 -6.44
N ASN A 5 -1.03 16.60 -6.07
CA ASN A 5 -1.34 16.77 -4.70
C ASN A 5 -2.21 15.70 -4.17
N LYS A 6 -1.96 14.50 -4.52
CA LYS A 6 -2.62 13.40 -3.94
C LYS A 6 -2.48 13.44 -2.45
N THR A 7 -3.55 13.33 -1.70
CA THR A 7 -3.47 13.36 -0.27
C THR A 7 -2.86 12.05 0.24
N LEU A 8 -2.41 12.07 1.47
CA LEU A 8 -1.90 10.86 2.09
C LEU A 8 -2.96 9.78 2.10
N GLU A 9 -4.19 10.17 2.32
CA GLU A 9 -5.28 9.23 2.37
C GLU A 9 -5.47 8.52 1.02
N CYS A 10 -5.40 9.28 -0.08
CA CYS A 10 -5.51 8.69 -1.40
C CYS A 10 -4.37 7.75 -1.68
N ARG A 11 -3.15 8.16 -1.31
CA ARG A 11 -2.00 7.31 -1.51
C ARG A 11 -2.11 6.03 -0.70
N ASN A 12 -2.56 6.14 0.54
CA ASN A 12 -2.67 4.98 1.40
C ASN A 12 -3.68 3.99 0.84
N ARG A 13 -4.75 4.50 0.26
CA ARG A 13 -5.75 3.65 -0.34
C ARG A 13 -5.18 2.92 -1.54
N GLU A 14 -4.35 3.60 -2.33
CA GLU A 14 -3.71 2.98 -3.48
C GLU A 14 -2.74 1.89 -3.04
N ILE A 15 -2.01 2.15 -1.96
CA ILE A 15 -1.09 1.17 -1.43
C ILE A 15 -1.83 -0.10 -1.04
N TYR A 16 -2.95 0.07 -0.38
CA TYR A 16 -3.75 -1.08 0.05
C TYR A 16 -4.27 -1.85 -1.16
N ALA A 17 -4.73 -1.13 -2.18
CA ALA A 17 -5.24 -1.76 -3.39
C ALA A 17 -4.16 -2.56 -4.09
N ASP A 18 -2.95 -1.99 -4.17
CA ASP A 18 -1.83 -2.68 -4.79
C ASP A 18 -1.45 -3.91 -3.99
N PHE A 19 -1.44 -3.77 -2.67
CA PHE A 19 -1.11 -4.89 -1.80
C PHE A 19 -2.10 -6.04 -2.04
N CYS A 20 -3.38 -5.72 -2.07
CA CYS A 20 -4.40 -6.74 -2.31
C CYS A 20 -4.25 -7.38 -3.69
N ALA A 21 -3.90 -6.58 -4.68
CA ALA A 21 -3.69 -7.12 -6.03
C ALA A 21 -2.54 -8.11 -6.05
N HIS A 22 -1.45 -7.80 -5.32
CA HIS A 22 -0.34 -8.72 -5.25
C HIS A 22 -0.76 -10.04 -4.61
N LEU A 23 -1.55 -9.97 -3.56
CA LEU A 23 -2.02 -11.20 -2.92
C LEU A 23 -2.88 -12.02 -3.86
N ARG A 24 -3.69 -11.34 -4.66
CA ARG A 24 -4.52 -12.04 -5.63
C ARG A 24 -3.69 -12.74 -6.68
N ASN A 25 -2.48 -12.24 -6.93
CA ASN A 25 -1.58 -12.85 -7.90
C ASN A 25 -0.68 -13.88 -7.25
N ASN A 26 -1.05 -14.34 -6.05
CA ASN A 26 -0.31 -15.38 -5.35
C ASN A 26 1.07 -14.94 -4.88
N ILE A 27 1.25 -13.65 -4.69
CA ILE A 27 2.50 -13.15 -4.16
C ILE A 27 2.43 -13.25 -2.64
N PRO A 28 3.43 -13.86 -1.99
CA PRO A 28 3.42 -13.98 -0.54
C PRO A 28 3.31 -12.63 0.14
N THR A 29 2.67 -12.61 1.29
CA THR A 29 2.45 -11.36 2.03
C THR A 29 3.72 -10.57 2.24
N MET A 30 4.79 -11.24 2.64
CA MET A 30 6.05 -10.54 2.89
C MET A 30 6.60 -9.90 1.64
N HIS A 31 6.48 -10.60 0.51
CA HIS A 31 6.93 -10.03 -0.75
C HIS A 31 6.05 -8.86 -1.17
N ALA A 32 4.76 -8.96 -0.90
CA ALA A 32 3.85 -7.87 -1.25
C ALA A 32 4.23 -6.60 -0.49
N TYR A 33 4.58 -6.72 0.78
CA TYR A 33 5.03 -5.58 1.56
C TYR A 33 6.30 -4.97 0.94
N ALA A 34 7.23 -5.83 0.57
CA ALA A 34 8.49 -5.35 0.00
C ALA A 34 8.27 -4.64 -1.33
N ILE A 35 7.41 -5.20 -2.15
CA ILE A 35 7.11 -4.58 -3.44
C ILE A 35 6.47 -3.22 -3.25
N CYS A 36 5.51 -3.12 -2.35
CA CYS A 36 4.86 -1.86 -2.09
C CYS A 36 5.84 -0.85 -1.50
N ALA A 37 6.70 -1.30 -0.60
CA ALA A 37 7.69 -0.41 0.00
C ALA A 37 8.58 0.19 -1.07
N HIS A 38 8.98 -0.61 -2.02
CA HIS A 38 9.83 -0.16 -3.10
C HIS A 38 9.06 0.78 -4.04
N THR A 39 7.84 0.38 -4.37
CA THR A 39 7.03 1.16 -5.31
C THR A 39 6.75 2.56 -4.80
N TYR A 40 6.46 2.68 -3.51
CA TYR A 40 6.08 3.96 -2.92
C TYR A 40 7.21 4.61 -2.14
N ASP A 41 8.38 3.99 -2.16
CA ASP A 41 9.54 4.55 -1.50
C ASP A 41 9.30 4.74 0.00
N LEU A 42 8.77 3.72 0.62
CA LEU A 42 8.50 3.72 2.05
C LEU A 42 9.12 2.47 2.67
N SER A 43 9.24 2.45 3.99
CA SER A 43 9.74 1.27 4.65
C SER A 43 8.65 0.21 4.70
N GLU A 44 9.06 -1.04 4.83
CA GLU A 44 8.08 -2.12 4.94
C GLU A 44 7.23 -1.97 6.18
N ILE A 45 7.82 -1.49 7.25
CA ILE A 45 7.07 -1.25 8.47
C ILE A 45 5.95 -0.25 8.22
N ARG A 46 6.27 0.80 7.50
CA ARG A 46 5.27 1.80 7.18
C ARG A 46 4.17 1.22 6.32
N ILE A 47 4.53 0.41 5.34
CA ILE A 47 3.53 -0.23 4.47
C ILE A 47 2.60 -1.11 5.30
N ARG A 48 3.17 -1.87 6.25
CA ARG A 48 2.34 -2.73 7.08
C ARG A 48 1.36 -1.92 7.90
N GLU A 49 1.80 -0.80 8.44
CA GLU A 49 0.92 0.07 9.19
C GLU A 49 -0.22 0.60 8.33
N ILE A 50 0.11 1.02 7.12
CA ILE A 50 -0.88 1.57 6.22
C ILE A 50 -1.90 0.50 5.84
N VAL A 51 -1.42 -0.69 5.52
CA VAL A 51 -2.32 -1.77 5.13
C VAL A 51 -3.25 -2.13 6.30
N ALA A 52 -2.71 -2.20 7.50
CA ALA A 52 -3.53 -2.53 8.65
C ALA A 52 -4.59 -1.47 8.90
N GLU A 53 -4.19 -0.23 8.74
CA GLU A 53 -5.12 0.88 8.93
C GLU A 53 -6.24 0.84 7.91
N GLN A 54 -5.91 0.63 6.66
CA GLN A 54 -6.91 0.59 5.60
C GLN A 54 -7.85 -0.59 5.78
N ALA A 55 -7.31 -1.71 6.20
CA ALA A 55 -8.13 -2.89 6.42
C ALA A 55 -9.17 -2.65 7.51
N LYS A 56 -8.80 -1.88 8.52
CA LYS A 56 -9.74 -1.57 9.58
C LYS A 56 -10.83 -0.64 9.15
N ARG A 57 -10.57 0.15 8.15
CA ARG A 57 -11.53 1.14 7.73
C ARG A 57 -12.62 0.63 6.87
N LYS A 58 -12.57 -0.60 6.51
CA LYS A 58 -13.60 -1.12 5.65
C LYS A 58 -14.95 -1.12 6.27
#